data_b0ea432fea95188c140af8a6f5c63035
#
_entry.id   b0ea432fea95188c140af8a6f5c63035
#
_cell.length_a   1.000
_cell.length_b   1.000
_cell.length_c   1.000
_cell.angle_alpha   90.00
_cell.angle_beta   90.00
_cell.angle_gamma   90.00
#
_symmetry.space_group_name_H-M   'P 1'
#
loop_
_entity.id
_entity.type
_entity.pdbx_description
1 polymer ?
#
loop_
_entity_poly.entity_id
_entity_poly.type
_entity_poly.pdbx_seq_one_letter_code
_entity_poly.pdbx_strand_id
1 'polypeptide(L)'
;MKKSSKKPVAVLLCAVAAVLVGLVAYDGVKQSREFSSSSAMMNTAVSADIEGKDAKRAGKEVFACISELENKLLSRHIGTSAVSEINDAAGQSVRVTLFSSSADGVINDPEKKLEDILKRCEELRKISGGAFNPLLGGLSDLWGFGTENERVPEKAEISAALNGTDSAVEINENGIKIPSGTVLDLGSVGKGIACDEVRGVLEKAKIKRAVVSVGGSILLYGDGEKFTVGIRDPFSESSAESFARLTLPACCVSTSGSYE
;
A
#
# COMPACT_ATOMS: atom_id res chain seq x y z
N MET A 1 -76.88 0.72 -8.49
CA MET A 1 -75.51 1.07 -8.91
C MET A 1 -74.55 0.96 -7.72
N LYS A 2 -73.71 -0.12 -7.71
CA LYS A 2 -72.72 -0.29 -6.65
C LYS A 2 -71.49 0.56 -6.97
N LYS A 3 -71.18 1.59 -6.15
CA LYS A 3 -69.90 2.34 -6.19
C LYS A 3 -68.80 1.38 -5.78
N SER A 4 -68.02 0.92 -6.75
CA SER A 4 -66.83 0.13 -6.53
C SER A 4 -65.82 0.98 -5.70
N SER A 5 -65.53 0.54 -4.51
CA SER A 5 -64.53 1.15 -3.61
C SER A 5 -63.12 0.88 -4.16
N LYS A 6 -62.59 1.80 -4.99
CA LYS A 6 -61.20 1.77 -5.46
C LYS A 6 -60.15 2.18 -4.39
N LYS A 7 -60.60 2.61 -3.22
CA LYS A 7 -59.78 3.08 -2.12
C LYS A 7 -58.81 2.03 -1.52
N PRO A 8 -59.21 0.79 -1.27
CA PRO A 8 -58.31 -0.20 -0.67
C PRO A 8 -57.16 -0.62 -1.60
N VAL A 9 -57.40 -0.64 -2.93
CA VAL A 9 -56.36 -0.98 -3.92
C VAL A 9 -55.31 0.11 -4.00
N ALA A 10 -55.69 1.39 -4.00
CA ALA A 10 -54.77 2.53 -4.02
C ALA A 10 -53.90 2.53 -2.75
N VAL A 11 -54.46 2.28 -1.58
CA VAL A 11 -53.71 2.22 -0.31
C VAL A 11 -52.71 1.06 -0.33
N LEU A 12 -53.07 -0.09 -0.85
CA LEU A 12 -52.19 -1.25 -0.97
C LEU A 12 -51.02 -0.94 -1.94
N LEU A 13 -51.28 -0.31 -3.08
CA LEU A 13 -50.25 0.10 -4.04
C LEU A 13 -49.26 1.11 -3.45
N CYS A 14 -49.77 2.10 -2.68
CA CYS A 14 -48.92 3.06 -1.96
C CYS A 14 -48.05 2.37 -0.91
N ALA A 15 -48.57 1.42 -0.16
CA ALA A 15 -47.83 0.65 0.82
C ALA A 15 -46.70 -0.19 0.16
N VAL A 16 -47.01 -0.89 -0.93
CA VAL A 16 -46.03 -1.66 -1.71
C VAL A 16 -44.94 -0.75 -2.29
N ALA A 17 -45.31 0.42 -2.84
CA ALA A 17 -44.35 1.39 -3.35
C ALA A 17 -43.43 1.93 -2.24
N ALA A 18 -43.98 2.24 -1.06
CA ALA A 18 -43.21 2.69 0.09
C ALA A 18 -42.21 1.61 0.58
N VAL A 19 -42.61 0.33 0.60
CA VAL A 19 -41.73 -0.79 0.95
C VAL A 19 -40.62 -0.95 -0.11
N LEU A 20 -40.94 -0.86 -1.40
CA LEU A 20 -39.95 -0.96 -2.48
C LEU A 20 -38.94 0.20 -2.42
N VAL A 21 -39.42 1.43 -2.21
CA VAL A 21 -38.53 2.59 -2.00
C VAL A 21 -37.66 2.42 -0.76
N GLY A 22 -38.24 1.89 0.34
CA GLY A 22 -37.50 1.58 1.57
C GLY A 22 -36.43 0.51 1.34
N LEU A 23 -36.70 -0.54 0.58
CA LEU A 23 -35.73 -1.59 0.24
C LEU A 23 -34.60 -1.05 -0.65
N VAL A 24 -34.93 -0.28 -1.68
CA VAL A 24 -33.93 0.36 -2.56
C VAL A 24 -33.05 1.37 -1.78
N ALA A 25 -33.66 2.15 -0.88
CA ALA A 25 -32.91 3.06 -0.01
C ALA A 25 -32.02 2.30 0.99
N TYR A 26 -32.52 1.19 1.55
CA TYR A 26 -31.74 0.31 2.45
C TYR A 26 -30.56 -0.33 1.74
N ASP A 27 -30.74 -0.87 0.53
CA ASP A 27 -29.65 -1.43 -0.27
C ASP A 27 -28.64 -0.35 -0.68
N GLY A 28 -29.10 0.84 -1.05
CA GLY A 28 -28.23 1.98 -1.35
C GLY A 28 -27.40 2.42 -0.14
N VAL A 29 -27.98 2.44 1.05
CA VAL A 29 -27.29 2.74 2.32
C VAL A 29 -26.30 1.63 2.67
N LYS A 30 -26.66 0.37 2.46
CA LYS A 30 -25.77 -0.79 2.70
C LYS A 30 -24.58 -0.76 1.76
N GLN A 31 -24.80 -0.55 0.45
CA GLN A 31 -23.73 -0.42 -0.54
C GLN A 31 -22.79 0.77 -0.29
N SER A 32 -23.27 1.86 0.35
CA SER A 32 -22.40 2.97 0.76
C SER A 32 -21.56 2.66 1.99
N ARG A 33 -21.90 1.60 2.74
CA ARG A 33 -21.21 1.20 3.97
C ARG A 33 -20.22 0.06 3.79
N GLU A 34 -20.12 -0.51 2.61
CA GLU A 34 -19.20 -1.57 2.27
C GLU A 34 -18.48 -1.22 0.97
N PHE A 35 -17.19 -1.52 0.91
CA PHE A 35 -16.37 -1.41 -0.28
C PHE A 35 -15.44 -2.61 -0.35
N SER A 36 -15.43 -3.28 -1.50
CA SER A 36 -14.48 -4.35 -1.79
C SER A 36 -13.96 -4.16 -3.22
N SER A 37 -12.64 -4.15 -3.37
CA SER A 37 -12.00 -4.01 -4.67
C SER A 37 -10.58 -4.55 -4.64
N SER A 38 -10.04 -4.86 -5.84
CA SER A 38 -8.65 -5.25 -6.03
C SER A 38 -8.06 -4.62 -7.30
N SER A 39 -6.74 -4.44 -7.29
CA SER A 39 -5.97 -3.91 -8.42
C SER A 39 -4.53 -4.44 -8.37
N ALA A 40 -3.81 -4.41 -9.49
CA ALA A 40 -2.38 -4.67 -9.53
C ALA A 40 -1.63 -3.35 -9.32
N MET A 41 -0.83 -3.26 -8.26
CA MET A 41 -0.03 -2.09 -7.85
C MET A 41 1.19 -2.57 -7.08
N MET A 42 2.29 -1.80 -7.06
CA MET A 42 3.52 -2.13 -6.33
C MET A 42 4.06 -3.54 -6.67
N ASN A 43 3.95 -3.93 -7.93
CA ASN A 43 4.30 -5.25 -8.47
C ASN A 43 3.60 -6.43 -7.75
N THR A 44 2.39 -6.22 -7.23
CA THR A 44 1.63 -7.25 -6.51
C THR A 44 0.12 -7.03 -6.64
N ALA A 45 -0.67 -7.97 -6.15
CA ALA A 45 -2.09 -7.78 -5.98
C ALA A 45 -2.36 -6.92 -4.74
N VAL A 46 -3.13 -5.86 -4.90
CA VAL A 46 -3.64 -5.02 -3.80
C VAL A 46 -5.13 -5.22 -3.69
N SER A 47 -5.63 -5.50 -2.49
CA SER A 47 -7.06 -5.60 -2.22
C SER A 47 -7.46 -4.80 -0.99
N ALA A 48 -8.69 -4.31 -0.97
CA ALA A 48 -9.23 -3.57 0.16
C ALA A 48 -10.70 -3.96 0.39
N ASP A 49 -10.98 -4.42 1.59
CA ASP A 49 -12.33 -4.67 2.13
C ASP A 49 -12.57 -3.70 3.27
N ILE A 50 -13.50 -2.78 3.11
CA ILE A 50 -13.70 -1.64 4.00
C ILE A 50 -15.17 -1.57 4.41
N GLU A 51 -15.41 -1.44 5.71
CA GLU A 51 -16.73 -1.32 6.32
C GLU A 51 -16.86 -0.01 7.11
N GLY A 52 -17.92 0.73 6.88
CA GLY A 52 -18.19 1.96 7.61
C GLY A 52 -18.94 2.99 6.77
N LYS A 53 -19.29 4.10 7.40
CA LYS A 53 -19.84 5.26 6.68
C LYS A 53 -18.75 5.76 5.73
N ASP A 54 -19.12 6.08 4.50
CA ASP A 54 -18.18 6.56 3.46
C ASP A 54 -17.14 5.53 2.98
N ALA A 55 -17.36 4.20 3.20
CA ALA A 55 -16.44 3.13 2.80
C ALA A 55 -16.02 3.23 1.32
N LYS A 56 -16.98 3.56 0.43
CA LYS A 56 -16.71 3.71 -1.01
C LYS A 56 -15.76 4.87 -1.32
N ARG A 57 -15.88 6.01 -0.60
CA ARG A 57 -14.97 7.14 -0.76
C ARG A 57 -13.60 6.78 -0.21
N ALA A 58 -13.54 6.25 1.01
CA ALA A 58 -12.31 5.82 1.64
C ALA A 58 -11.55 4.78 0.79
N GLY A 59 -12.27 3.81 0.21
CA GLY A 59 -11.67 2.81 -0.69
C GLY A 59 -11.00 3.42 -1.92
N LYS A 60 -11.63 4.41 -2.54
CA LYS A 60 -11.00 5.14 -3.66
C LYS A 60 -9.75 5.91 -3.20
N GLU A 61 -9.79 6.55 -2.03
CA GLU A 61 -8.66 7.26 -1.46
C GLU A 61 -7.52 6.30 -1.07
N VAL A 62 -7.81 5.09 -0.60
CA VAL A 62 -6.82 4.03 -0.33
C VAL A 62 -6.06 3.65 -1.60
N PHE A 63 -6.77 3.34 -2.70
CA PHE A 63 -6.11 3.01 -3.97
C PHE A 63 -5.35 4.20 -4.56
N ALA A 64 -5.89 5.41 -4.45
CA ALA A 64 -5.19 6.63 -4.88
C ALA A 64 -3.90 6.85 -4.07
N CYS A 65 -3.94 6.66 -2.75
CA CYS A 65 -2.78 6.76 -1.87
C CYS A 65 -1.68 5.77 -2.26
N ILE A 66 -2.02 4.49 -2.47
CA ILE A 66 -1.04 3.47 -2.88
C ILE A 66 -0.46 3.81 -4.27
N SER A 67 -1.29 4.27 -5.21
CA SER A 67 -0.84 4.71 -6.52
C SER A 67 0.12 5.91 -6.45
N GLU A 68 -0.15 6.88 -5.58
CA GLU A 68 0.77 8.02 -5.38
C GLU A 68 2.09 7.58 -4.77
N LEU A 69 2.06 6.69 -3.76
CA LEU A 69 3.27 6.13 -3.18
C LEU A 69 4.13 5.45 -4.23
N GLU A 70 3.55 4.59 -5.06
CA GLU A 70 4.27 3.87 -6.10
C GLU A 70 4.83 4.82 -7.16
N ASN A 71 3.95 5.62 -7.77
CA ASN A 71 4.30 6.35 -9.00
C ASN A 71 5.07 7.64 -8.75
N LYS A 72 4.90 8.25 -7.56
CA LYS A 72 5.52 9.55 -7.28
C LYS A 72 6.63 9.48 -6.23
N LEU A 73 6.63 8.46 -5.35
CA LEU A 73 7.53 8.48 -4.21
C LEU A 73 8.55 7.35 -4.21
N LEU A 74 8.10 6.08 -4.23
CA LEU A 74 8.90 4.94 -3.78
C LEU A 74 9.56 4.14 -4.91
N SER A 75 9.01 4.18 -6.12
CA SER A 75 9.50 3.34 -7.21
C SER A 75 10.84 3.84 -7.74
N ARG A 76 11.83 2.95 -7.79
CA ARG A 76 13.10 3.23 -8.46
C ARG A 76 13.08 2.99 -9.96
N HIS A 77 12.00 2.40 -10.48
CA HIS A 77 11.83 2.05 -11.90
C HIS A 77 10.90 3.01 -12.65
N ILE A 78 10.18 3.87 -11.95
CA ILE A 78 9.28 4.87 -12.54
C ILE A 78 10.01 6.21 -12.54
N GLY A 79 10.45 6.67 -13.73
CA GLY A 79 11.28 7.86 -13.90
C GLY A 79 10.67 9.19 -13.39
N THR A 80 9.40 9.18 -13.00
CA THR A 80 8.71 10.32 -12.38
C THR A 80 8.65 10.24 -10.86
N SER A 81 9.27 9.25 -10.25
CA SER A 81 9.28 9.09 -8.78
C SER A 81 10.48 9.81 -8.15
N ALA A 82 10.31 10.21 -6.89
CA ALA A 82 11.37 10.83 -6.11
C ALA A 82 12.60 9.94 -5.94
N VAL A 83 12.40 8.64 -5.72
CA VAL A 83 13.49 7.67 -5.59
C VAL A 83 14.27 7.55 -6.89
N SER A 84 13.58 7.57 -8.06
CA SER A 84 14.27 7.57 -9.37
C SER A 84 15.10 8.85 -9.57
N GLU A 85 14.55 10.03 -9.23
CA GLU A 85 15.27 11.31 -9.32
C GLU A 85 16.54 11.31 -8.45
N ILE A 86 16.45 10.78 -7.23
CA ILE A 86 17.61 10.65 -6.33
C ILE A 86 18.66 9.70 -6.92
N ASN A 87 18.23 8.59 -7.50
CA ASN A 87 19.13 7.61 -8.12
C ASN A 87 19.85 8.18 -9.34
N ASP A 88 19.14 8.94 -10.18
CA ASP A 88 19.73 9.58 -11.37
C ASP A 88 20.80 10.63 -11.02
N ALA A 89 20.69 11.21 -9.83
CA ALA A 89 21.62 12.22 -9.31
C ALA A 89 22.59 11.66 -8.24
N ALA A 90 22.80 10.34 -8.19
CA ALA A 90 23.67 9.72 -7.17
C ALA A 90 25.04 10.41 -7.10
N GLY A 91 25.47 10.80 -5.89
CA GLY A 91 26.66 11.60 -5.63
C GLY A 91 26.40 13.12 -5.53
N GLN A 92 25.21 13.59 -5.87
CA GLN A 92 24.79 14.98 -5.78
C GLN A 92 23.60 15.13 -4.84
N SER A 93 23.42 16.32 -4.25
CA SER A 93 22.22 16.63 -3.47
C SER A 93 21.07 17.02 -4.39
N VAL A 94 19.90 16.45 -4.15
CA VAL A 94 18.67 16.69 -4.91
C VAL A 94 17.57 17.20 -3.99
N ARG A 95 16.95 18.32 -4.36
CA ARG A 95 15.63 18.69 -3.85
C ARG A 95 14.59 18.03 -4.74
N VAL A 96 13.77 17.18 -4.15
CA VAL A 96 12.74 16.47 -4.90
C VAL A 96 11.65 17.46 -5.31
N THR A 97 11.63 17.82 -6.59
CA THR A 97 10.75 18.86 -7.13
C THR A 97 9.46 18.34 -7.78
N LEU A 98 9.37 17.03 -8.01
CA LEU A 98 8.26 16.40 -8.74
C LEU A 98 6.88 16.55 -8.06
N PHE A 99 6.83 17.02 -6.82
CA PHE A 99 5.60 17.14 -6.03
C PHE A 99 4.92 18.50 -6.08
N SER A 100 5.50 19.48 -6.78
CA SER A 100 5.01 20.87 -6.73
C SER A 100 3.67 21.12 -7.43
N SER A 101 3.01 20.12 -8.01
CA SER A 101 1.87 20.36 -8.89
C SER A 101 0.53 19.72 -8.51
N SER A 102 0.41 18.96 -7.42
CA SER A 102 -0.90 18.40 -7.06
C SER A 102 -1.36 18.85 -5.68
N ALA A 103 -2.08 19.97 -5.65
CA ALA A 103 -2.86 20.41 -4.48
C ALA A 103 -3.95 19.38 -4.08
N ASP A 104 -4.21 18.38 -4.93
CA ASP A 104 -5.25 17.35 -4.77
C ASP A 104 -4.70 15.96 -4.41
N GLY A 105 -3.41 15.83 -4.07
CA GLY A 105 -2.80 14.56 -3.67
C GLY A 105 -3.31 14.04 -2.33
N VAL A 106 -3.37 12.72 -2.18
CA VAL A 106 -3.75 12.07 -0.90
C VAL A 106 -2.60 12.17 0.10
N ILE A 107 -1.35 12.13 -0.39
CA ILE A 107 -0.15 12.26 0.44
C ILE A 107 0.13 13.73 0.70
N ASN A 108 0.07 14.12 1.97
CA ASN A 108 0.44 15.48 2.39
C ASN A 108 1.97 15.57 2.50
N ASP A 109 2.54 16.66 1.98
CA ASP A 109 3.97 16.95 2.06
C ASP A 109 4.86 15.75 1.70
N PRO A 110 4.90 15.37 0.41
CA PRO A 110 5.65 14.19 -0.03
C PRO A 110 7.16 14.29 0.21
N GLU A 111 7.75 15.50 0.16
CA GLU A 111 9.17 15.71 0.44
C GLU A 111 9.47 15.34 1.90
N LYS A 112 8.70 15.91 2.82
CA LYS A 112 8.81 15.57 4.24
C LYS A 112 8.55 14.10 4.50
N LYS A 113 7.57 13.50 3.81
CA LYS A 113 7.28 12.06 3.91
C LYS A 113 8.47 11.22 3.51
N LEU A 114 9.11 11.54 2.39
CA LEU A 114 10.30 10.81 1.94
C LEU A 114 11.46 10.95 2.92
N GLU A 115 11.71 12.15 3.44
CA GLU A 115 12.71 12.33 4.49
C GLU A 115 12.45 11.45 5.71
N ASP A 116 11.20 11.40 6.19
CA ASP A 116 10.84 10.61 7.36
C ASP A 116 11.00 9.09 7.09
N ILE A 117 10.67 8.65 5.89
CA ILE A 117 10.91 7.28 5.43
C ILE A 117 12.42 6.97 5.44
N LEU A 118 13.24 7.83 4.87
CA LEU A 118 14.70 7.63 4.81
C LEU A 118 15.35 7.66 6.19
N LYS A 119 14.92 8.54 7.09
CA LYS A 119 15.34 8.55 8.49
C LYS A 119 15.01 7.23 9.17
N ARG A 120 13.80 6.70 8.92
CA ARG A 120 13.40 5.39 9.45
C ARG A 120 14.21 4.24 8.86
N CYS A 121 14.54 4.29 7.58
CA CYS A 121 15.43 3.32 6.94
C CYS A 121 16.83 3.32 7.59
N GLU A 122 17.40 4.50 7.91
CA GLU A 122 18.67 4.60 8.60
C GLU A 122 18.61 4.05 10.05
N GLU A 123 17.51 4.23 10.76
CA GLU A 123 17.28 3.59 12.06
C GLU A 123 17.27 2.07 11.93
N LEU A 124 16.52 1.52 10.94
CA LEU A 124 16.48 0.09 10.68
C LEU A 124 17.84 -0.46 10.29
N ARG A 125 18.62 0.27 9.48
CA ARG A 125 19.99 -0.12 9.13
C ARG A 125 20.86 -0.25 10.37
N LYS A 126 20.79 0.70 11.31
CA LYS A 126 21.53 0.67 12.57
C LYS A 126 21.09 -0.48 13.48
N ILE A 127 19.79 -0.66 13.69
CA ILE A 127 19.22 -1.71 14.56
C ILE A 127 19.57 -3.10 14.04
N SER A 128 19.56 -3.29 12.71
CA SER A 128 19.87 -4.57 12.07
C SER A 128 21.37 -4.87 11.95
N GLY A 129 22.24 -3.95 12.40
CA GLY A 129 23.68 -4.10 12.19
C GLY A 129 24.10 -4.09 10.72
N GLY A 130 23.35 -3.39 9.85
CA GLY A 130 23.59 -3.31 8.42
C GLY A 130 22.93 -4.42 7.58
N ALA A 131 22.26 -5.39 8.21
CA ALA A 131 21.55 -6.44 7.46
C ALA A 131 20.40 -5.90 6.60
N PHE A 132 19.72 -4.85 7.06
CA PHE A 132 18.87 -4.00 6.22
C PHE A 132 19.69 -2.79 5.74
N ASN A 133 19.64 -2.50 4.44
CA ASN A 133 20.30 -1.34 3.87
C ASN A 133 19.53 -0.86 2.64
N PRO A 134 19.03 0.40 2.63
CA PRO A 134 18.25 0.92 1.50
C PRO A 134 19.09 1.22 0.25
N LEU A 135 20.41 1.16 0.32
CA LEU A 135 21.33 1.44 -0.80
C LEU A 135 21.74 0.18 -1.59
N LEU A 136 21.03 -0.94 -1.41
CA LEU A 136 21.34 -2.21 -2.07
C LEU A 136 20.62 -2.40 -3.43
N GLY A 137 20.03 -1.37 -4.01
CA GLY A 137 19.33 -1.48 -5.29
C GLY A 137 20.22 -2.02 -6.42
N GLY A 138 21.47 -1.57 -6.49
CA GLY A 138 22.45 -2.09 -7.46
C GLY A 138 22.76 -3.57 -7.29
N LEU A 139 22.74 -4.07 -6.06
CA LEU A 139 22.86 -5.51 -5.80
C LEU A 139 21.60 -6.26 -6.26
N SER A 140 20.41 -5.74 -6.02
CA SER A 140 19.16 -6.32 -6.51
C SER A 140 19.15 -6.41 -8.03
N ASP A 141 19.61 -5.37 -8.73
CA ASP A 141 19.73 -5.35 -10.19
C ASP A 141 20.71 -6.38 -10.71
N LEU A 142 21.82 -6.57 -10.01
CA LEU A 142 22.87 -7.53 -10.37
C LEU A 142 22.37 -8.99 -10.33
N TRP A 143 21.48 -9.31 -9.36
CA TRP A 143 20.84 -10.62 -9.28
C TRP A 143 19.70 -10.78 -10.29
N GLY A 144 19.09 -9.69 -10.74
CA GLY A 144 18.03 -9.68 -11.75
C GLY A 144 16.76 -10.40 -11.34
N PHE A 145 16.43 -10.48 -10.05
CA PHE A 145 15.25 -11.20 -9.55
C PHE A 145 13.97 -10.81 -10.29
N GLY A 146 13.22 -11.84 -10.75
CA GLY A 146 11.96 -11.66 -11.46
C GLY A 146 12.09 -11.12 -12.89
N THR A 147 13.30 -11.11 -13.45
CA THR A 147 13.57 -10.71 -14.84
C THR A 147 14.13 -11.87 -15.66
N GLU A 148 14.21 -11.70 -16.99
CA GLU A 148 14.87 -12.67 -17.88
C GLU A 148 16.40 -12.77 -17.65
N ASN A 149 16.98 -11.84 -16.89
CA ASN A 149 18.40 -11.76 -16.59
C ASN A 149 18.76 -12.33 -15.20
N GLU A 150 17.87 -13.07 -14.57
CA GLU A 150 18.10 -13.66 -13.26
C GLU A 150 19.31 -14.62 -13.30
N ARG A 151 20.27 -14.35 -12.40
CA ARG A 151 21.52 -15.13 -12.34
C ARG A 151 22.15 -15.06 -10.95
N VAL A 152 23.07 -15.94 -10.70
CA VAL A 152 23.98 -15.83 -9.54
C VAL A 152 25.20 -15.00 -9.96
N PRO A 153 25.43 -13.80 -9.39
CA PRO A 153 26.57 -12.96 -9.75
C PRO A 153 27.90 -13.52 -9.25
N GLU A 154 28.98 -13.11 -9.90
CA GLU A 154 30.33 -13.38 -9.45
C GLU A 154 30.69 -12.59 -8.19
N LYS A 155 31.58 -13.14 -7.33
CA LYS A 155 31.99 -12.49 -6.08
C LYS A 155 32.57 -11.08 -6.30
N ALA A 156 33.29 -10.87 -7.38
CA ALA A 156 33.86 -9.57 -7.73
C ALA A 156 32.77 -8.54 -8.06
N GLU A 157 31.71 -8.95 -8.78
CA GLU A 157 30.57 -8.11 -9.11
C GLU A 157 29.79 -7.71 -7.84
N ILE A 158 29.54 -8.69 -6.94
CA ILE A 158 28.91 -8.45 -5.64
C ILE A 158 29.73 -7.44 -4.84
N SER A 159 31.06 -7.64 -4.74
CA SER A 159 31.93 -6.72 -4.01
C SER A 159 31.92 -5.31 -4.61
N ALA A 160 31.87 -5.20 -5.93
CA ALA A 160 31.76 -3.91 -6.62
C ALA A 160 30.43 -3.22 -6.36
N ALA A 161 29.30 -3.97 -6.38
CA ALA A 161 27.96 -3.43 -6.11
C ALA A 161 27.77 -2.99 -4.65
N LEU A 162 28.56 -3.51 -3.73
CA LEU A 162 28.56 -3.10 -2.31
C LEU A 162 29.39 -1.85 -2.03
N ASN A 163 30.20 -1.37 -2.96
CA ASN A 163 31.01 -0.17 -2.75
C ASN A 163 30.11 1.06 -2.48
N GLY A 164 30.42 1.78 -1.41
CA GLY A 164 29.69 2.98 -1.00
C GLY A 164 28.39 2.74 -0.24
N THR A 165 27.89 1.49 -0.20
CA THR A 165 26.60 1.18 0.49
C THR A 165 26.71 1.28 2.02
N ASP A 166 27.91 1.26 2.59
CA ASP A 166 28.14 1.46 4.03
C ASP A 166 27.94 2.92 4.48
N SER A 167 27.91 3.86 3.53
CA SER A 167 27.64 5.26 3.82
C SER A 167 26.15 5.50 4.08
N ALA A 168 25.85 6.52 4.87
CA ALA A 168 24.46 6.89 5.14
C ALA A 168 23.86 7.72 3.99
N VAL A 169 22.53 7.70 3.88
CA VAL A 169 21.79 8.68 3.11
C VAL A 169 21.90 10.04 3.83
N GLU A 170 22.40 11.06 3.14
CA GLU A 170 22.50 12.42 3.67
C GLU A 170 21.18 13.18 3.42
N ILE A 171 20.62 13.78 4.48
CA ILE A 171 19.42 14.63 4.40
C ILE A 171 19.77 15.97 5.06
N ASN A 172 19.77 17.04 4.30
CA ASN A 172 20.14 18.36 4.77
C ASN A 172 19.38 19.48 4.01
N GLU A 173 19.68 20.72 4.29
CA GLU A 173 19.06 21.90 3.65
C GLU A 173 19.19 21.96 2.12
N ASN A 174 20.16 21.23 1.55
CA ASN A 174 20.36 21.13 0.10
C ASN A 174 19.58 19.99 -0.53
N GLY A 175 18.85 19.19 0.27
CA GLY A 175 18.04 18.05 -0.15
C GLY A 175 18.61 16.71 0.30
N ILE A 176 18.33 15.68 -0.49
CA ILE A 176 18.70 14.28 -0.24
C ILE A 176 19.88 13.93 -1.15
N LYS A 177 20.88 13.22 -0.60
CA LYS A 177 22.02 12.72 -1.35
C LYS A 177 22.33 11.28 -0.96
N ILE A 178 22.55 10.45 -1.97
CA ILE A 178 23.11 9.09 -1.82
C ILE A 178 24.54 9.05 -2.35
N PRO A 179 25.40 8.13 -1.90
CA PRO A 179 26.76 8.00 -2.42
C PRO A 179 26.76 7.70 -3.93
N SER A 180 27.75 8.22 -4.64
CA SER A 180 27.94 7.91 -6.06
C SER A 180 28.14 6.41 -6.27
N GLY A 181 27.49 5.86 -7.30
CA GLY A 181 27.53 4.43 -7.62
C GLY A 181 26.65 3.55 -6.75
N THR A 182 25.87 4.10 -5.81
CA THR A 182 24.85 3.36 -5.09
C THR A 182 23.46 3.58 -5.70
N VAL A 183 22.53 2.67 -5.41
CA VAL A 183 21.14 2.76 -5.87
C VAL A 183 20.21 2.61 -4.66
N LEU A 184 19.41 3.65 -4.42
CA LEU A 184 18.36 3.63 -3.40
C LEU A 184 17.21 2.72 -3.84
N ASP A 185 16.86 1.77 -2.99
CA ASP A 185 15.74 0.84 -3.18
C ASP A 185 14.92 0.73 -1.88
N LEU A 186 13.66 1.12 -1.95
CA LEU A 186 12.71 1.08 -0.86
C LEU A 186 11.73 -0.10 -0.98
N GLY A 187 11.95 -1.04 -1.89
CA GLY A 187 11.06 -2.18 -2.14
C GLY A 187 10.83 -3.06 -0.91
N SER A 188 11.86 -3.26 -0.08
CA SER A 188 11.75 -4.07 1.14
C SER A 188 10.87 -3.45 2.24
N VAL A 189 10.65 -2.13 2.23
CA VAL A 189 9.82 -1.40 3.21
C VAL A 189 8.55 -0.80 2.58
N GLY A 190 8.47 -0.73 1.25
CA GLY A 190 7.43 -0.02 0.52
C GLY A 190 6.01 -0.50 0.85
N LYS A 191 5.80 -1.81 1.00
CA LYS A 191 4.49 -2.37 1.36
C LYS A 191 4.08 -2.00 2.78
N GLY A 192 5.03 -1.95 3.72
CA GLY A 192 4.80 -1.49 5.09
C GLY A 192 4.45 -0.01 5.13
N ILE A 193 5.16 0.82 4.36
CA ILE A 193 4.87 2.25 4.20
C ILE A 193 3.45 2.44 3.65
N ALA A 194 3.05 1.66 2.64
CA ALA A 194 1.70 1.70 2.10
C ALA A 194 0.65 1.38 3.17
N CYS A 195 0.88 0.37 4.02
CA CYS A 195 -0.01 0.06 5.14
C CYS A 195 -0.14 1.23 6.14
N ASP A 196 0.95 1.92 6.45
CA ASP A 196 0.95 3.06 7.37
C ASP A 196 0.18 4.26 6.79
N GLU A 197 0.39 4.60 5.52
CA GLU A 197 -0.32 5.69 4.85
C GLU A 197 -1.81 5.39 4.69
N VAL A 198 -2.16 4.16 4.31
CA VAL A 198 -3.54 3.70 4.22
C VAL A 198 -4.24 3.77 5.58
N ARG A 199 -3.56 3.45 6.68
CA ARG A 199 -4.09 3.63 8.03
C ARG A 199 -4.53 5.08 8.24
N GLY A 200 -3.69 6.06 7.88
CA GLY A 200 -4.01 7.48 7.97
C GLY A 200 -5.24 7.89 7.15
N VAL A 201 -5.43 7.30 5.96
CA VAL A 201 -6.64 7.51 5.13
C VAL A 201 -7.89 6.98 5.85
N LEU A 202 -7.82 5.76 6.39
CA LEU A 202 -8.94 5.12 7.09
C LEU A 202 -9.33 5.88 8.37
N GLU A 203 -8.34 6.38 9.12
CA GLU A 203 -8.53 7.20 10.32
C GLU A 203 -9.24 8.52 10.00
N LYS A 204 -8.76 9.26 8.99
CA LYS A 204 -9.40 10.51 8.52
C LYS A 204 -10.83 10.28 8.07
N ALA A 205 -11.10 9.16 7.39
CA ALA A 205 -12.42 8.78 6.93
C ALA A 205 -13.31 8.20 8.05
N LYS A 206 -12.79 8.01 9.27
CA LYS A 206 -13.48 7.40 10.41
C LYS A 206 -14.09 6.04 10.06
N ILE A 207 -13.33 5.23 9.34
CA ILE A 207 -13.74 3.88 8.97
C ILE A 207 -13.81 3.00 10.22
N LYS A 208 -14.84 2.15 10.27
CA LYS A 208 -15.06 1.25 11.42
C LYS A 208 -14.12 0.05 11.37
N ARG A 209 -14.02 -0.58 10.20
CA ARG A 209 -13.25 -1.80 9.98
C ARG A 209 -12.71 -1.84 8.56
N ALA A 210 -11.48 -2.31 8.40
CA ALA A 210 -10.93 -2.58 7.09
C ALA A 210 -9.89 -3.72 7.14
N VAL A 211 -9.76 -4.42 6.02
CA VAL A 211 -8.64 -5.30 5.71
C VAL A 211 -8.08 -4.82 4.37
N VAL A 212 -6.83 -4.36 4.38
CA VAL A 212 -6.15 -3.93 3.16
C VAL A 212 -4.90 -4.76 2.98
N SER A 213 -4.84 -5.49 1.87
CA SER A 213 -3.69 -6.32 1.50
C SER A 213 -2.87 -5.63 0.41
N VAL A 214 -1.58 -5.53 0.63
CA VAL A 214 -0.58 -5.09 -0.35
C VAL A 214 0.39 -6.25 -0.54
N GLY A 215 0.01 -7.20 -1.39
CA GLY A 215 0.71 -8.48 -1.51
C GLY A 215 0.78 -9.22 -0.16
N GLY A 216 1.98 -9.61 0.26
CA GLY A 216 2.20 -10.29 1.55
C GLY A 216 2.09 -9.39 2.80
N SER A 217 1.84 -8.09 2.66
CA SER A 217 1.63 -7.16 3.78
C SER A 217 0.15 -6.81 3.92
N ILE A 218 -0.44 -7.03 5.10
CA ILE A 218 -1.87 -6.87 5.35
C ILE A 218 -2.06 -5.89 6.52
N LEU A 219 -2.82 -4.84 6.30
CA LEU A 219 -3.32 -3.96 7.35
C LEU A 219 -4.67 -4.47 7.85
N LEU A 220 -4.74 -4.82 9.11
CA LEU A 220 -5.95 -5.15 9.87
C LEU A 220 -6.33 -3.91 10.69
N TYR A 221 -7.43 -3.25 10.34
CA TYR A 221 -7.84 -1.98 10.92
C TYR A 221 -9.22 -2.07 11.57
N GLY A 222 -9.37 -1.59 12.80
CA GLY A 222 -10.63 -1.52 13.54
C GLY A 222 -10.44 -1.65 15.05
N ASP A 223 -11.14 -0.82 15.82
CA ASP A 223 -11.06 -0.82 17.28
C ASP A 223 -11.83 -2.00 17.89
N GLY A 224 -11.15 -2.77 18.78
CA GLY A 224 -11.74 -3.90 19.51
C GLY A 224 -12.10 -5.12 18.64
N GLU A 225 -11.82 -5.07 17.34
CA GLU A 225 -12.08 -6.15 16.41
C GLU A 225 -11.00 -7.22 16.48
N LYS A 226 -11.40 -8.47 16.21
CA LYS A 226 -10.48 -9.58 16.00
C LYS A 226 -10.54 -10.02 14.54
N PHE A 227 -9.37 -10.29 13.98
CA PHE A 227 -9.20 -10.74 12.60
C PHE A 227 -8.63 -12.13 12.57
N THR A 228 -9.13 -12.98 11.69
CA THR A 228 -8.55 -14.29 11.42
C THR A 228 -7.72 -14.23 10.15
N VAL A 229 -6.43 -14.49 10.27
CA VAL A 229 -5.47 -14.52 9.15
C VAL A 229 -5.01 -15.96 8.95
N GLY A 230 -5.19 -16.47 7.73
CA GLY A 230 -4.64 -17.75 7.31
C GLY A 230 -3.18 -17.60 6.87
N ILE A 231 -2.31 -18.48 7.33
CA ILE A 231 -0.95 -18.61 6.80
C ILE A 231 -0.98 -19.66 5.71
N ARG A 232 -0.75 -19.24 4.46
CA ARG A 232 -0.78 -20.13 3.29
C ARG A 232 0.18 -21.30 3.45
N ASP A 233 -0.25 -22.48 3.04
CA ASP A 233 0.65 -23.62 2.89
C ASP A 233 1.53 -23.43 1.65
N PRO A 234 2.87 -23.25 1.81
CA PRO A 234 3.78 -23.02 0.67
C PRO A 234 3.93 -24.25 -0.23
N PHE A 235 3.51 -25.43 0.23
CA PHE A 235 3.59 -26.69 -0.53
C PHE A 235 2.27 -27.07 -1.19
N SER A 236 1.18 -26.33 -0.93
CA SER A 236 -0.12 -26.58 -1.56
C SER A 236 -0.23 -25.90 -2.92
N GLU A 237 -0.78 -26.62 -3.90
CA GLU A 237 -1.15 -26.05 -5.21
C GLU A 237 -2.33 -25.06 -5.10
N SER A 238 -3.12 -25.17 -4.03
CA SER A 238 -4.25 -24.29 -3.79
C SER A 238 -3.83 -23.06 -2.96
N SER A 239 -4.03 -21.87 -3.50
CA SER A 239 -3.82 -20.61 -2.77
C SER A 239 -4.78 -20.42 -1.58
N ALA A 240 -5.86 -21.20 -1.51
CA ALA A 240 -6.85 -21.15 -0.43
C ALA A 240 -6.47 -22.03 0.78
N GLU A 241 -5.51 -22.94 0.63
CA GLU A 241 -5.07 -23.78 1.73
C GLU A 241 -4.12 -23.03 2.68
N SER A 242 -4.43 -23.17 3.97
CA SER A 242 -3.59 -22.60 5.03
C SER A 242 -3.22 -23.68 6.04
N PHE A 243 -1.93 -23.77 6.36
CA PHE A 243 -1.47 -24.71 7.39
C PHE A 243 -1.70 -24.19 8.82
N ALA A 244 -1.91 -22.88 8.98
CA ALA A 244 -2.18 -22.27 10.27
C ALA A 244 -3.16 -21.09 10.16
N ARG A 245 -3.83 -20.78 11.27
CA ARG A 245 -4.71 -19.61 11.41
C ARG A 245 -4.33 -18.83 12.66
N LEU A 246 -4.21 -17.53 12.52
CA LEU A 246 -3.94 -16.61 13.61
C LEU A 246 -5.19 -15.77 13.89
N THR A 247 -5.51 -15.55 15.16
CA THR A 247 -6.51 -14.57 15.57
C THR A 247 -5.79 -13.39 16.18
N LEU A 248 -5.86 -12.23 15.51
CA LEU A 248 -5.06 -11.04 15.80
C LEU A 248 -5.96 -9.84 16.07
N PRO A 249 -5.54 -8.90 16.93
CA PRO A 249 -6.14 -7.57 16.99
C PRO A 249 -5.81 -6.77 15.73
N ALA A 250 -6.27 -5.52 15.66
CA ALA A 250 -5.85 -4.57 14.64
C ALA A 250 -4.32 -4.40 14.67
N CYS A 251 -3.65 -4.71 13.56
CA CYS A 251 -2.19 -4.65 13.40
C CYS A 251 -1.82 -4.74 11.91
N CYS A 252 -0.53 -4.61 11.61
CA CYS A 252 0.01 -5.04 10.32
C CYS A 252 0.62 -6.44 10.45
N VAL A 253 0.37 -7.26 9.43
CA VAL A 253 0.99 -8.58 9.27
C VAL A 253 1.77 -8.58 7.97
N SER A 254 3.03 -9.00 7.99
CA SER A 254 3.80 -9.15 6.77
C SER A 254 4.35 -10.57 6.67
N THR A 255 4.23 -11.14 5.49
CA THR A 255 4.72 -12.47 5.17
C THR A 255 5.63 -12.41 3.96
N SER A 256 6.82 -12.99 4.08
CA SER A 256 7.75 -13.16 2.98
C SER A 256 7.83 -14.64 2.62
N GLY A 257 7.84 -14.93 1.33
CA GLY A 257 7.94 -16.29 0.80
C GLY A 257 8.88 -16.35 -0.39
N SER A 258 9.46 -17.52 -0.62
CA SER A 258 10.33 -17.79 -1.77
C SER A 258 9.59 -18.41 -2.96
N TYR A 259 8.27 -18.45 -2.91
CA TYR A 259 7.39 -19.10 -3.90
C TYR A 259 6.60 -18.07 -4.75
N GLU A 260 6.82 -16.79 -4.52
CA GLU A 260 6.24 -15.67 -5.29
C GLU A 260 7.35 -14.86 -5.95
#